data_fe61117bbdc8a32a00ec24e45c71f2fb
#
_entry.id   fe61117bbdc8a32a00ec24e45c71f2fb
#
_cell.length_a   1.000
_cell.length_b   1.000
_cell.length_c   1.000
_cell.angle_alpha   90.00
_cell.angle_beta   90.00
_cell.angle_gamma   90.00
#
_symmetry.space_group_name_H-M   'P 1'
#
loop_
_entity.id
_entity.type
_entity.pdbx_description
1 polymer ?
#
loop_
_entity_poly.entity_id
_entity_poly.type
_entity_poly.pdbx_seq_one_letter_code
_entity_poly.pdbx_strand_id
1 'polypeptide(L)'
;MKYLYIICVLFWNITVILVAAPEKAQVMELLEGRHWSLDAEEFHSLGEGTDRLLIEISADKSLINYLRFRALEALSLFPSENTAVFLESFADNSFAPLARRGFEALRRGFFKTQPKRVKKAAVRLLKHRNAQVRISAARFIRSVDAPRFKHFLKSEKNSWVRKAAQE
;
A
#
# COMPACT_ATOMS: atom_id res chain seq x y z
N MET A 1 43.44 -20.65 -54.67
CA MET A 1 43.43 -20.39 -53.28
C MET A 1 41.98 -20.08 -52.89
N LYS A 2 41.29 -21.01 -52.20
CA LYS A 2 39.91 -20.89 -51.81
C LYS A 2 39.89 -20.53 -50.31
N TYR A 3 39.44 -19.32 -49.92
CA TYR A 3 39.28 -18.91 -48.54
C TYR A 3 37.99 -19.48 -48.00
N LEU A 4 38.12 -20.38 -47.05
CA LEU A 4 37.03 -20.97 -46.28
C LEU A 4 36.69 -20.01 -45.11
N TYR A 5 35.58 -19.29 -45.19
CA TYR A 5 35.08 -18.49 -44.09
C TYR A 5 34.34 -19.40 -43.11
N ILE A 6 34.95 -19.64 -41.96
CA ILE A 6 34.27 -20.29 -40.83
C ILE A 6 33.48 -19.21 -40.11
N ILE A 7 32.17 -19.20 -40.25
CA ILE A 7 31.24 -18.35 -39.47
C ILE A 7 30.99 -19.07 -38.14
N CYS A 8 31.69 -18.65 -37.08
CA CYS A 8 31.36 -19.05 -35.72
C CYS A 8 30.10 -18.29 -35.29
N VAL A 9 28.95 -18.94 -35.38
CA VAL A 9 27.70 -18.45 -34.79
C VAL A 9 27.76 -18.74 -33.31
N LEU A 10 28.11 -17.72 -32.51
CA LEU A 10 28.00 -17.77 -31.07
C LEU A 10 26.50 -17.70 -30.71
N PHE A 11 25.90 -18.86 -30.48
CA PHE A 11 24.59 -18.94 -29.83
C PHE A 11 24.75 -18.48 -28.39
N TRP A 12 24.39 -17.23 -28.12
CA TRP A 12 24.24 -16.72 -26.75
C TRP A 12 22.97 -17.34 -26.16
N ASN A 13 23.15 -18.40 -25.40
CA ASN A 13 22.04 -18.97 -24.61
C ASN A 13 21.61 -17.94 -23.57
N ILE A 14 20.61 -17.14 -23.89
CA ILE A 14 19.89 -16.31 -22.90
C ILE A 14 19.01 -17.29 -22.13
N THR A 15 19.53 -17.74 -21.00
CA THR A 15 18.72 -18.49 -20.02
C THR A 15 17.74 -17.49 -19.40
N VAL A 16 16.52 -17.42 -19.91
CA VAL A 16 15.44 -16.70 -19.26
C VAL A 16 15.10 -17.50 -18.00
N ILE A 17 15.58 -17.02 -16.87
CA ILE A 17 15.13 -17.53 -15.55
C ILE A 17 13.68 -17.09 -15.41
N LEU A 18 12.77 -18.01 -15.73
CA LEU A 18 11.34 -17.81 -15.45
C LEU A 18 11.16 -17.87 -13.92
N VAL A 19 11.16 -16.71 -13.29
CA VAL A 19 10.81 -16.64 -11.87
C VAL A 19 9.32 -16.98 -11.80
N ALA A 20 9.00 -18.12 -11.20
CA ALA A 20 7.61 -18.50 -10.97
C ALA A 20 6.93 -17.45 -10.10
N ALA A 21 5.66 -17.14 -10.43
CA ALA A 21 4.86 -16.28 -9.56
C ALA A 21 4.74 -16.92 -8.17
N PRO A 22 4.75 -16.12 -7.08
CA PRO A 22 4.65 -16.67 -5.73
C PRO A 22 3.34 -17.40 -5.52
N GLU A 23 3.39 -18.45 -4.70
CA GLU A 23 2.17 -19.11 -4.25
C GLU A 23 1.51 -18.32 -3.12
N LYS A 24 0.18 -18.30 -3.06
CA LYS A 24 -0.57 -17.63 -1.99
C LYS A 24 -0.14 -18.10 -0.59
N ALA A 25 0.23 -19.38 -0.44
CA ALA A 25 0.72 -19.94 0.82
C ALA A 25 1.98 -19.25 1.33
N GLN A 26 2.94 -18.92 0.45
CA GLN A 26 4.18 -18.22 0.80
C GLN A 26 3.89 -16.80 1.29
N VAL A 27 2.99 -16.08 0.62
CA VAL A 27 2.58 -14.75 1.07
C VAL A 27 1.86 -14.80 2.41
N MET A 28 1.00 -15.81 2.61
CA MET A 28 0.29 -16.01 3.89
C MET A 28 1.25 -16.30 5.03
N GLU A 29 2.28 -17.10 4.82
CA GLU A 29 3.32 -17.41 5.82
C GLU A 29 4.00 -16.13 6.33
N LEU A 30 4.37 -15.20 5.43
CA LEU A 30 4.93 -13.90 5.80
C LEU A 30 3.94 -12.99 6.54
N LEU A 31 2.64 -13.17 6.33
CA LEU A 31 1.60 -12.38 7.01
C LEU A 31 1.23 -12.96 8.38
N GLU A 32 1.56 -14.20 8.66
CA GLU A 32 1.25 -14.89 9.92
C GLU A 32 2.31 -14.60 11.00
N GLY A 33 2.13 -15.19 12.16
CA GLY A 33 3.09 -15.06 13.27
C GLY A 33 2.76 -13.99 14.29
N ARG A 34 3.19 -14.24 15.54
CA ARG A 34 2.91 -13.36 16.70
C ARG A 34 3.74 -12.07 16.69
N HIS A 35 4.96 -12.16 16.22
CA HIS A 35 5.94 -11.06 16.18
C HIS A 35 6.10 -10.50 14.77
N TRP A 36 4.98 -10.32 14.06
CA TRP A 36 5.01 -9.84 12.70
C TRP A 36 5.62 -8.44 12.59
N SER A 37 6.55 -8.29 11.69
CA SER A 37 7.11 -7.01 11.24
C SER A 37 7.03 -6.93 9.71
N LEU A 38 6.97 -5.72 9.18
CA LEU A 38 6.99 -5.53 7.75
C LEU A 38 8.45 -5.60 7.27
N ASP A 39 8.86 -6.76 6.78
CA ASP A 39 10.17 -6.97 6.19
C ASP A 39 10.12 -6.80 4.66
N ALA A 40 10.79 -5.77 4.15
CA ALA A 40 10.76 -5.45 2.74
C ALA A 40 11.53 -6.48 1.90
N GLU A 41 12.64 -7.02 2.42
CA GLU A 41 13.48 -7.99 1.69
C GLU A 41 12.73 -9.31 1.51
N GLU A 42 12.10 -9.80 2.57
CA GLU A 42 11.29 -11.02 2.52
C GLU A 42 10.15 -10.90 1.50
N PHE A 43 9.37 -9.82 1.55
CA PHE A 43 8.28 -9.61 0.59
C PHE A 43 8.76 -9.44 -0.85
N HIS A 44 9.86 -8.73 -1.08
CA HIS A 44 10.40 -8.57 -2.44
C HIS A 44 11.04 -9.87 -2.97
N SER A 45 11.56 -10.73 -2.10
CA SER A 45 12.14 -12.02 -2.51
C SER A 45 11.12 -12.99 -3.10
N LEU A 46 9.83 -12.81 -2.79
CA LEU A 46 8.75 -13.61 -3.39
C LEU A 46 8.57 -13.36 -4.89
N GLY A 47 9.05 -12.22 -5.40
CA GLY A 47 9.05 -11.93 -6.83
C GLY A 47 7.78 -11.28 -7.36
N GLU A 48 7.63 -11.34 -8.70
CA GLU A 48 6.55 -10.66 -9.42
C GLU A 48 5.19 -11.29 -9.13
N GLY A 49 4.17 -10.44 -8.96
CA GLY A 49 2.80 -10.89 -8.64
C GLY A 49 2.47 -10.91 -7.16
N THR A 50 3.44 -10.68 -6.26
CA THR A 50 3.21 -10.57 -4.82
C THR A 50 2.16 -9.50 -4.48
N ASP A 51 2.21 -8.35 -5.16
CA ASP A 51 1.23 -7.27 -4.99
C ASP A 51 -0.21 -7.71 -5.31
N ARG A 52 -0.40 -8.53 -6.34
CA ARG A 52 -1.72 -9.06 -6.71
C ARG A 52 -2.27 -9.99 -5.63
N LEU A 53 -1.43 -10.86 -5.08
CA LEU A 53 -1.82 -11.73 -3.98
C LEU A 53 -2.14 -10.94 -2.71
N LEU A 54 -1.37 -9.91 -2.39
CA LEU A 54 -1.65 -9.02 -1.26
C LEU A 54 -2.97 -8.27 -1.44
N ILE A 55 -3.31 -7.84 -2.65
CA ILE A 55 -4.61 -7.25 -3.00
C ILE A 55 -5.73 -8.25 -2.74
N GLU A 56 -5.59 -9.49 -3.24
CA GLU A 56 -6.57 -10.56 -3.05
C GLU A 56 -6.79 -10.85 -1.55
N ILE A 57 -5.71 -11.07 -0.80
CA ILE A 57 -5.76 -11.34 0.64
C ILE A 57 -6.42 -10.19 1.41
N SER A 58 -6.09 -8.95 1.09
CA SER A 58 -6.69 -7.76 1.71
C SER A 58 -8.20 -7.69 1.48
N ALA A 59 -8.65 -8.08 0.29
CA ALA A 59 -10.05 -8.03 -0.11
C ALA A 59 -10.88 -9.21 0.43
N ASP A 60 -10.24 -10.34 0.72
CA ASP A 60 -10.91 -11.57 1.15
C ASP A 60 -11.57 -11.42 2.51
N LYS A 61 -12.91 -11.36 2.50
CA LYS A 61 -13.71 -11.20 3.72
C LYS A 61 -13.80 -12.47 4.57
N SER A 62 -13.41 -13.62 4.05
CA SER A 62 -13.36 -14.87 4.80
C SER A 62 -12.16 -14.94 5.75
N LEU A 63 -11.11 -14.15 5.44
CA LEU A 63 -9.91 -14.08 6.26
C LEU A 63 -10.12 -13.19 7.49
N ILE A 64 -9.44 -13.56 8.56
CA ILE A 64 -9.42 -12.77 9.79
C ILE A 64 -8.77 -11.39 9.54
N ASN A 65 -9.30 -10.38 10.21
CA ASN A 65 -8.96 -8.99 9.91
C ASN A 65 -7.47 -8.66 10.06
N TYR A 66 -6.73 -9.31 10.99
CA TYR A 66 -5.32 -8.98 11.15
C TYR A 66 -4.48 -9.34 9.91
N LEU A 67 -4.76 -10.47 9.24
CA LEU A 67 -4.08 -10.83 7.98
C LEU A 67 -4.37 -9.80 6.89
N ARG A 68 -5.62 -9.39 6.77
CA ARG A 68 -6.04 -8.35 5.83
C ARG A 68 -5.35 -7.00 6.12
N PHE A 69 -5.17 -6.66 7.40
CA PHE A 69 -4.46 -5.43 7.80
C PHE A 69 -2.98 -5.48 7.43
N ARG A 70 -2.33 -6.63 7.68
CA ARG A 70 -0.92 -6.85 7.34
C ARG A 70 -0.71 -6.84 5.82
N ALA A 71 -1.59 -7.46 5.07
CA ALA A 71 -1.56 -7.44 3.60
C ALA A 71 -1.71 -6.00 3.05
N LEU A 72 -2.62 -5.17 3.60
CA LEU A 72 -2.70 -3.76 3.24
C LEU A 72 -1.41 -3.00 3.57
N GLU A 73 -0.80 -3.30 4.71
CA GLU A 73 0.46 -2.66 5.09
C GLU A 73 1.61 -3.06 4.15
N ALA A 74 1.71 -4.36 3.79
CA ALA A 74 2.70 -4.89 2.88
C ALA A 74 2.56 -4.30 1.45
N LEU A 75 1.34 -3.97 1.00
CA LEU A 75 1.13 -3.28 -0.27
C LEU A 75 1.87 -1.94 -0.39
N SER A 76 2.23 -1.31 0.71
CA SER A 76 3.06 -0.09 0.68
C SER A 76 4.46 -0.31 0.10
N LEU A 77 4.93 -1.55 0.05
CA LEU A 77 6.22 -1.95 -0.53
C LEU A 77 6.18 -2.09 -2.06
N PHE A 78 4.99 -2.17 -2.65
CA PHE A 78 4.77 -2.43 -4.07
C PHE A 78 4.06 -1.24 -4.75
N PRO A 79 4.76 -0.10 -4.94
CA PRO A 79 4.14 1.11 -5.50
C PRO A 79 3.91 0.96 -7.01
N SER A 80 2.70 0.55 -7.38
CA SER A 80 2.18 0.51 -8.75
C SER A 80 0.88 1.30 -8.86
N GLU A 81 0.42 1.61 -10.09
CA GLU A 81 -0.86 2.30 -10.28
C GLU A 81 -2.03 1.45 -9.75
N ASN A 82 -2.00 0.14 -10.00
CA ASN A 82 -3.02 -0.79 -9.49
C ASN A 82 -3.08 -0.79 -7.96
N THR A 83 -1.91 -0.86 -7.30
CA THR A 83 -1.83 -0.78 -5.84
C THR A 83 -2.35 0.56 -5.32
N ALA A 84 -2.01 1.67 -5.96
CA ALA A 84 -2.50 2.98 -5.54
C ALA A 84 -4.03 3.10 -5.64
N VAL A 85 -4.62 2.70 -6.77
CA VAL A 85 -6.08 2.71 -6.98
C VAL A 85 -6.77 1.80 -5.96
N PHE A 86 -6.22 0.61 -5.72
CA PHE A 86 -6.77 -0.31 -4.73
C PHE A 86 -6.74 0.28 -3.31
N LEU A 87 -5.61 0.83 -2.88
CA LEU A 87 -5.48 1.45 -1.55
C LEU A 87 -6.40 2.67 -1.39
N GLU A 88 -6.60 3.47 -2.45
CA GLU A 88 -7.58 4.57 -2.44
C GLU A 88 -9.01 4.05 -2.22
N SER A 89 -9.39 2.95 -2.88
CA SER A 89 -10.71 2.35 -2.70
C SER A 89 -10.92 1.82 -1.28
N PHE A 90 -9.87 1.25 -0.69
CA PHE A 90 -9.88 0.79 0.70
C PHE A 90 -9.92 1.93 1.72
N ALA A 91 -9.30 3.06 1.42
CA ALA A 91 -9.38 4.25 2.27
C ALA A 91 -10.83 4.76 2.40
N ASP A 92 -11.68 4.51 1.42
CA ASP A 92 -13.11 4.85 1.48
C ASP A 92 -13.99 3.74 2.09
N ASN A 93 -13.38 2.66 2.60
CA ASN A 93 -14.11 1.52 3.16
C ASN A 93 -14.97 1.91 4.36
N SER A 94 -16.15 1.30 4.44
CA SER A 94 -17.08 1.56 5.55
C SER A 94 -16.58 1.02 6.89
N PHE A 95 -15.75 -0.02 6.89
CA PHE A 95 -15.11 -0.55 8.08
C PHE A 95 -13.86 0.27 8.41
N ALA A 96 -13.96 1.13 9.39
CA ALA A 96 -12.95 2.13 9.75
C ALA A 96 -11.51 1.59 9.94
N PRO A 97 -11.28 0.41 10.56
CA PRO A 97 -9.93 -0.15 10.65
C PRO A 97 -9.29 -0.41 9.29
N LEU A 98 -10.03 -0.91 8.30
CA LEU A 98 -9.55 -1.11 6.94
C LEU A 98 -9.33 0.23 6.22
N ALA A 99 -10.26 1.18 6.35
CA ALA A 99 -10.12 2.51 5.77
C ALA A 99 -8.84 3.21 6.24
N ARG A 100 -8.58 3.18 7.55
CA ARG A 100 -7.37 3.76 8.12
C ARG A 100 -6.11 3.06 7.62
N ARG A 101 -6.08 1.72 7.59
CA ARG A 101 -4.92 0.95 7.09
C ARG A 101 -4.66 1.19 5.62
N GLY A 102 -5.71 1.22 4.79
CA GLY A 102 -5.58 1.56 3.37
C GLY A 102 -4.97 2.94 3.14
N PHE A 103 -5.43 3.95 3.90
CA PHE A 103 -4.84 5.29 3.83
C PHE A 103 -3.38 5.34 4.31
N GLU A 104 -3.03 4.67 5.41
CA GLU A 104 -1.65 4.64 5.91
C GLU A 104 -0.71 3.91 4.95
N ALA A 105 -1.13 2.82 4.33
CA ALA A 105 -0.37 2.13 3.31
C ALA A 105 -0.17 3.01 2.06
N LEU A 106 -1.23 3.70 1.60
CA LEU A 106 -1.13 4.67 0.50
C LEU A 106 -0.13 5.79 0.83
N ARG A 107 -0.21 6.35 2.04
CA ARG A 107 0.71 7.39 2.49
C ARG A 107 2.16 6.89 2.52
N ARG A 108 2.40 5.71 3.10
CA ARG A 108 3.73 5.13 3.23
C ARG A 108 4.37 4.85 1.87
N GLY A 109 3.66 4.19 0.97
CA GLY A 109 4.19 3.75 -0.32
C GLY A 109 4.27 4.86 -1.37
N PHE A 110 3.38 5.87 -1.29
CA PHE A 110 3.21 6.78 -2.43
C PHE A 110 3.48 8.27 -2.11
N PHE A 111 3.63 8.66 -0.85
CA PHE A 111 3.78 10.09 -0.55
C PHE A 111 5.04 10.72 -1.17
N LYS A 112 6.14 9.98 -1.26
CA LYS A 112 7.38 10.49 -1.86
C LYS A 112 7.26 10.72 -3.37
N THR A 113 6.55 9.84 -4.07
CA THR A 113 6.45 9.83 -5.53
C THR A 113 5.19 10.53 -6.05
N GLN A 114 4.08 10.45 -5.30
CA GLN A 114 2.77 10.95 -5.69
C GLN A 114 2.11 11.80 -4.57
N PRO A 115 2.76 12.87 -4.08
CA PRO A 115 2.27 13.64 -2.92
C PRO A 115 0.89 14.27 -3.15
N LYS A 116 0.59 14.69 -4.38
CA LYS A 116 -0.71 15.24 -4.75
C LYS A 116 -1.84 14.21 -4.60
N ARG A 117 -1.59 12.96 -4.98
CA ARG A 117 -2.54 11.85 -4.87
C ARG A 117 -2.87 11.56 -3.40
N VAL A 118 -1.84 11.37 -2.58
CA VAL A 118 -2.00 11.11 -1.15
C VAL A 118 -2.73 12.27 -0.44
N LYS A 119 -2.37 13.51 -0.76
CA LYS A 119 -3.04 14.71 -0.24
C LYS A 119 -4.53 14.74 -0.63
N LYS A 120 -4.86 14.42 -1.90
CA LYS A 120 -6.25 14.37 -2.37
C LYS A 120 -7.05 13.31 -1.60
N ALA A 121 -6.50 12.11 -1.39
CA ALA A 121 -7.12 11.07 -0.58
C ALA A 121 -7.35 11.54 0.86
N ALA A 122 -6.34 12.11 1.51
CA ALA A 122 -6.46 12.64 2.87
C ALA A 122 -7.55 13.69 3.00
N VAL A 123 -7.63 14.64 2.05
CA VAL A 123 -8.67 15.68 2.04
C VAL A 123 -10.07 15.09 1.98
N ARG A 124 -10.27 14.04 1.18
CA ARG A 124 -11.54 13.31 1.11
C ARG A 124 -11.89 12.67 2.46
N LEU A 125 -10.89 12.06 3.12
CA LEU A 125 -11.06 11.38 4.39
C LEU A 125 -11.30 12.32 5.59
N LEU A 126 -11.02 13.62 5.50
CA LEU A 126 -11.44 14.59 6.51
C LEU A 126 -12.96 14.63 6.70
N LYS A 127 -13.73 14.15 5.73
CA LYS A 127 -15.19 14.07 5.77
C LYS A 127 -15.71 12.65 6.08
N HIS A 128 -14.82 11.70 6.38
CA HIS A 128 -15.22 10.33 6.63
C HIS A 128 -16.13 10.23 7.86
N ARG A 129 -17.16 9.36 7.81
CA ARG A 129 -18.12 9.17 8.90
C ARG A 129 -17.48 8.76 10.23
N ASN A 130 -16.41 7.97 10.17
CA ASN A 130 -15.71 7.50 11.36
C ASN A 130 -14.66 8.52 11.84
N ALA A 131 -14.72 8.86 13.12
CA ALA A 131 -13.84 9.84 13.76
C ALA A 131 -12.34 9.47 13.68
N GLN A 132 -11.98 8.20 13.88
CA GLN A 132 -10.58 7.75 13.83
C GLN A 132 -9.97 7.93 12.44
N VAL A 133 -10.75 7.71 11.38
CA VAL A 133 -10.30 7.95 10.00
C VAL A 133 -10.07 9.44 9.77
N ARG A 134 -10.98 10.30 10.25
CA ARG A 134 -10.80 11.77 10.16
C ARG A 134 -9.57 12.26 10.91
N ILE A 135 -9.30 11.70 12.12
CA ILE A 135 -8.11 12.04 12.91
C ILE A 135 -6.83 11.65 12.14
N SER A 136 -6.76 10.42 11.60
CA SER A 136 -5.59 9.98 10.84
C SER A 136 -5.32 10.88 9.63
N ALA A 137 -6.37 11.20 8.86
CA ALA A 137 -6.26 12.13 7.73
C ALA A 137 -5.86 13.55 8.17
N ALA A 138 -6.43 14.06 9.26
CA ALA A 138 -6.14 15.40 9.76
C ALA A 138 -4.69 15.54 10.26
N ARG A 139 -4.16 14.52 10.94
CA ARG A 139 -2.74 14.49 11.37
C ARG A 139 -1.79 14.57 10.17
N PHE A 140 -2.10 13.86 9.09
CA PHE A 140 -1.33 13.98 7.86
C PHE A 140 -1.49 15.38 7.23
N ILE A 141 -2.72 15.90 7.10
CA ILE A 141 -2.97 17.23 6.54
C ILE A 141 -2.28 18.33 7.38
N ARG A 142 -2.19 18.17 8.69
CA ARG A 142 -1.44 19.09 9.56
C ARG A 142 0.01 19.26 9.11
N SER A 143 0.66 18.18 8.70
CA SER A 143 2.07 18.21 8.29
C SER A 143 2.30 18.73 6.87
N VAL A 144 1.28 18.74 5.99
CA VAL A 144 1.46 19.06 4.55
C VAL A 144 0.61 20.21 4.04
N ASP A 145 -0.41 20.66 4.81
CA ASP A 145 -1.35 21.74 4.43
C ASP A 145 -1.94 22.43 5.67
N ALA A 146 -1.15 23.27 6.31
CA ALA A 146 -1.56 23.99 7.52
C ALA A 146 -2.84 24.82 7.35
N PRO A 147 -3.09 25.55 6.23
CA PRO A 147 -4.35 26.27 6.04
C PRO A 147 -5.56 25.36 6.03
N ARG A 148 -5.48 24.21 5.36
CA ARG A 148 -6.57 23.22 5.30
C ARG A 148 -6.79 22.55 6.65
N PHE A 149 -5.73 22.28 7.40
CA PHE A 149 -5.85 21.78 8.76
C PHE A 149 -6.60 22.77 9.68
N LYS A 150 -6.26 24.06 9.62
CA LYS A 150 -6.98 25.10 10.37
C LYS A 150 -8.46 25.16 9.99
N HIS A 151 -8.78 25.03 8.70
CA HIS A 151 -10.16 24.96 8.23
C HIS A 151 -10.89 23.73 8.79
N PHE A 152 -10.26 22.55 8.76
CA PHE A 152 -10.80 21.33 9.35
C PHE A 152 -11.12 21.53 10.84
N LEU A 153 -10.22 22.08 11.64
CA LEU A 153 -10.44 22.31 13.06
C LEU A 153 -11.64 23.23 13.34
N LYS A 154 -11.88 24.23 12.47
CA LYS A 154 -13.04 25.13 12.59
C LYS A 154 -14.35 24.43 12.22
N SER A 155 -14.32 23.51 11.24
CA SER A 155 -15.52 22.84 10.71
C SER A 155 -15.87 21.54 11.44
N GLU A 156 -14.93 20.88 12.11
CA GLU A 156 -15.15 19.63 12.82
C GLU A 156 -15.97 19.89 14.09
N LYS A 157 -17.14 19.25 14.18
CA LYS A 157 -18.08 19.45 15.31
C LYS A 157 -17.66 18.71 16.58
N ASN A 158 -16.98 17.57 16.42
CA ASN A 158 -16.60 16.74 17.54
C ASN A 158 -15.32 17.28 18.22
N SER A 159 -15.44 17.75 19.47
CA SER A 159 -14.33 18.33 20.24
C SER A 159 -13.18 17.33 20.49
N TRP A 160 -13.51 16.05 20.71
CA TRP A 160 -12.52 15.00 20.87
C TRP A 160 -11.70 14.79 19.59
N VAL A 161 -12.36 14.82 18.42
CA VAL A 161 -11.66 14.71 17.11
C VAL A 161 -10.73 15.91 16.90
N ARG A 162 -11.18 17.13 17.23
CA ARG A 162 -10.32 18.33 17.14
C ARG A 162 -9.09 18.21 18.04
N LYS A 163 -9.26 17.77 19.28
CA LYS A 163 -8.15 17.57 20.25
C LYS A 163 -7.18 16.51 19.72
N ALA A 164 -7.69 15.31 19.41
CA ALA A 164 -6.87 14.20 18.95
C ALA A 164 -6.14 14.45 17.62
N ALA A 165 -6.67 15.31 16.75
CA ALA A 165 -5.99 15.69 15.51
C ALA A 165 -4.79 16.64 15.74
N GLN A 166 -4.72 17.29 16.88
CA GLN A 166 -3.65 18.23 17.25
C GLN A 166 -2.49 17.57 18.01
N GLU A 167 -2.70 16.39 18.56
CA GLU A 167 -1.67 15.53 19.16
C GLU A 167 -0.79 14.88 18.08
#